data_712f227fe03f096f7b49606b9e4ef049
#
_entry.id   712f227fe03f096f7b49606b9e4ef049
#
_cell.length_a   1.000
_cell.length_b   1.000
_cell.length_c   1.000
_cell.angle_alpha   90.00
_cell.angle_beta   90.00
_cell.angle_gamma   90.00
#
_symmetry.space_group_name_H-M   'P 1'
#
loop_
_entity.id
_entity.type
_entity.pdbx_description
1 polymer ?
#
loop_
_entity_poly.entity_id
_entity_poly.type
_entity_poly.pdbx_seq_one_letter_code
_entity_poly.pdbx_strand_id
1 'polypeptide(L)'
;MEAENGQTHDIETDAAVHGAGRVPDIDALDLQAGGVARNAKGIVVDENLQSVSNAVVYATGDAADSGVLPLTPVASLEGEIAVANLLQPKNRRVAHRGTPSVAFTTPALGAVGLLQSTARERGLAFRTMSGDTSGWCSSRRLAATPSGYKILIEEKTDRVLGGHILGPGAEELINIIVLGIQLDLSASKLREVVFAYPTAASDLSSIL
;
A
#
# COMPACT_ATOMS: atom_id res chain seq x y z
N MET A 1 7.20 29.76 6.98
CA MET A 1 6.56 28.50 7.41
C MET A 1 5.67 28.84 8.60
N GLU A 2 4.40 28.49 8.55
CA GLU A 2 3.43 28.78 9.63
C GLU A 2 3.43 27.59 10.60
N ALA A 3 3.69 27.83 11.88
CA ALA A 3 3.66 26.81 12.91
C ALA A 3 2.24 26.64 13.47
N GLU A 4 1.93 25.54 14.16
CA GLU A 4 0.60 25.23 14.75
C GLU A 4 0.09 26.35 15.70
N ASN A 5 0.96 27.22 16.19
CA ASN A 5 0.62 28.36 17.05
C ASN A 5 0.39 29.69 16.27
N GLY A 6 0.38 29.65 14.92
CA GLY A 6 0.22 30.83 14.08
C GLY A 6 1.45 31.75 14.00
N GLN A 7 2.59 31.34 14.52
CA GLN A 7 3.83 32.08 14.39
C GLN A 7 4.50 31.74 13.04
N THR A 8 4.94 32.79 12.33
CA THR A 8 5.73 32.64 11.11
C THR A 8 7.21 32.65 11.47
N HIS A 9 7.92 31.64 10.99
CA HIS A 9 9.38 31.57 11.13
C HIS A 9 10.04 31.65 9.75
N ASP A 10 11.01 32.57 9.63
CA ASP A 10 11.86 32.64 8.46
C ASP A 10 13.09 31.77 8.68
N ILE A 11 13.34 30.85 7.71
CA ILE A 11 14.49 29.95 7.72
C ILE A 11 15.31 30.28 6.49
N GLU A 12 16.53 30.76 6.68
CA GLU A 12 17.49 30.97 5.61
C GLU A 12 18.10 29.62 5.21
N THR A 13 18.06 29.30 3.92
CA THR A 13 18.51 27.99 3.40
C THR A 13 18.92 28.10 1.95
N ASP A 14 19.86 27.27 1.50
CA ASP A 14 20.30 27.19 0.11
C ASP A 14 19.30 26.44 -0.80
N ALA A 15 18.47 25.59 -0.23
CA ALA A 15 17.46 24.82 -0.96
C ALA A 15 16.27 24.42 -0.06
N ALA A 16 15.09 24.31 -0.66
CA ALA A 16 13.91 23.75 -0.03
C ALA A 16 13.43 22.51 -0.81
N VAL A 17 13.22 21.40 -0.10
CA VAL A 17 12.69 20.16 -0.67
C VAL A 17 11.22 20.03 -0.29
N HIS A 18 10.34 20.05 -1.29
CA HIS A 18 8.90 19.88 -1.09
C HIS A 18 8.54 18.39 -1.10
N GLY A 19 8.10 17.89 0.07
CA GLY A 19 7.65 16.50 0.28
C GLY A 19 6.25 16.41 0.88
N ALA A 20 5.39 17.42 0.67
CA ALA A 20 4.08 17.53 1.33
C ALA A 20 2.95 16.76 0.64
N GLY A 21 3.27 15.74 -0.16
CA GLY A 21 2.29 14.91 -0.85
C GLY A 21 1.94 15.40 -2.26
N ARG A 22 0.93 14.75 -2.86
CA ARG A 22 0.43 15.01 -4.22
C ARG A 22 -1.07 15.23 -4.18
N VAL A 23 -1.55 16.03 -5.10
CA VAL A 23 -2.98 16.23 -5.36
C VAL A 23 -3.28 15.79 -6.79
N PRO A 24 -4.50 15.29 -7.07
CA PRO A 24 -4.91 14.97 -8.44
C PRO A 24 -4.90 16.20 -9.33
N ASP A 25 -4.25 16.13 -10.49
CA ASP A 25 -4.21 17.20 -11.48
C ASP A 25 -5.44 17.11 -12.41
N ILE A 26 -6.60 17.48 -11.89
CA ILE A 26 -7.90 17.36 -12.55
C ILE A 26 -8.68 18.69 -12.61
N ASP A 27 -8.08 19.78 -12.15
CA ASP A 27 -8.78 21.07 -12.05
C ASP A 27 -9.11 21.67 -13.43
N ALA A 28 -8.28 21.40 -14.44
CA ALA A 28 -8.47 21.88 -15.80
C ALA A 28 -9.60 21.15 -16.58
N LEU A 29 -10.20 20.09 -16.03
CA LEU A 29 -11.18 19.25 -16.73
C LEU A 29 -12.62 19.77 -16.67
N ASP A 30 -12.88 20.87 -15.95
CA ASP A 30 -14.23 21.42 -15.74
C ASP A 30 -15.27 20.33 -15.37
N LEU A 31 -14.93 19.55 -14.37
CA LEU A 31 -15.72 18.38 -13.94
C LEU A 31 -17.16 18.75 -13.53
N GLN A 32 -17.36 20.00 -13.06
CA GLN A 32 -18.68 20.51 -12.70
C GLN A 32 -19.59 20.61 -13.92
N ALA A 33 -19.09 21.13 -15.04
CA ALA A 33 -19.86 21.22 -16.30
C ALA A 33 -20.22 19.81 -16.82
N GLY A 34 -19.35 18.81 -16.59
CA GLY A 34 -19.59 17.41 -16.92
C GLY A 34 -20.48 16.66 -15.91
N GLY A 35 -20.92 17.28 -14.82
CA GLY A 35 -21.67 16.63 -13.75
C GLY A 35 -20.89 15.52 -13.04
N VAL A 36 -19.55 15.64 -12.97
CA VAL A 36 -18.66 14.63 -12.40
C VAL A 36 -18.29 14.98 -10.97
N ALA A 37 -18.67 14.13 -10.02
CA ALA A 37 -18.37 14.32 -8.60
C ALA A 37 -16.88 14.06 -8.31
N ARG A 38 -16.27 14.96 -7.54
CA ARG A 38 -14.89 14.87 -7.08
C ARG A 38 -14.75 15.22 -5.61
N ASN A 39 -13.68 14.78 -5.00
CA ASN A 39 -13.23 15.21 -3.68
C ASN A 39 -11.73 15.55 -3.69
N ALA A 40 -11.11 15.71 -2.53
CA ALA A 40 -9.69 16.03 -2.41
C ALA A 40 -8.75 14.90 -2.92
N LYS A 41 -9.26 13.67 -3.07
CA LYS A 41 -8.48 12.51 -3.53
C LYS A 41 -8.65 12.21 -5.02
N GLY A 42 -9.62 12.82 -5.69
CA GLY A 42 -9.87 12.60 -7.12
C GLY A 42 -11.35 12.54 -7.48
N ILE A 43 -11.63 12.02 -8.67
CA ILE A 43 -12.97 11.73 -9.15
C ILE A 43 -13.53 10.56 -8.36
N VAL A 44 -14.73 10.72 -7.80
CA VAL A 44 -15.38 9.66 -7.02
C VAL A 44 -15.89 8.58 -7.97
N VAL A 45 -15.38 7.38 -7.83
CA VAL A 45 -15.71 6.22 -8.67
C VAL A 45 -16.29 5.06 -7.85
N ASP A 46 -17.02 4.18 -8.52
CA ASP A 46 -17.48 2.92 -7.95
C ASP A 46 -16.42 1.80 -8.11
N GLU A 47 -16.75 0.59 -7.70
CA GLU A 47 -15.90 -0.59 -7.81
C GLU A 47 -15.56 -1.00 -9.25
N ASN A 48 -16.25 -0.44 -10.25
CA ASN A 48 -16.00 -0.64 -11.67
C ASN A 48 -15.19 0.51 -12.29
N LEU A 49 -14.72 1.47 -11.47
CA LEU A 49 -14.01 2.69 -11.86
C LEU A 49 -14.87 3.65 -12.68
N GLN A 50 -16.19 3.49 -12.64
CA GLN A 50 -17.16 4.39 -13.26
C GLN A 50 -17.48 5.52 -12.29
N SER A 51 -17.57 6.76 -12.78
CA SER A 51 -17.99 7.89 -11.94
C SER A 51 -19.37 7.63 -11.34
N VAL A 52 -19.51 7.87 -10.03
CA VAL A 52 -20.77 7.69 -9.31
C VAL A 52 -21.87 8.70 -9.73
N SER A 53 -21.51 9.78 -10.40
CA SER A 53 -22.43 10.85 -10.81
C SER A 53 -22.61 10.98 -12.31
N ASN A 54 -21.71 10.40 -13.13
CA ASN A 54 -21.81 10.44 -14.59
C ASN A 54 -21.39 9.11 -15.19
N ALA A 55 -22.37 8.31 -15.64
CA ALA A 55 -22.18 6.95 -16.11
C ALA A 55 -21.35 6.80 -17.41
N VAL A 56 -21.03 7.88 -18.12
CA VAL A 56 -20.18 7.81 -19.31
C VAL A 56 -18.71 8.16 -18.99
N VAL A 57 -18.41 8.46 -17.72
CA VAL A 57 -17.07 8.83 -17.28
C VAL A 57 -16.46 7.73 -16.43
N TYR A 58 -15.22 7.39 -16.74
CA TYR A 58 -14.37 6.49 -15.96
C TYR A 58 -13.13 7.26 -15.52
N ALA A 59 -12.62 6.97 -14.33
CA ALA A 59 -11.37 7.53 -13.84
C ALA A 59 -10.50 6.45 -13.21
N THR A 60 -9.17 6.59 -13.34
CA THR A 60 -8.19 5.60 -12.88
C THR A 60 -6.93 6.27 -12.35
N GLY A 61 -6.15 5.54 -11.57
CA GLY A 61 -4.87 6.00 -11.05
C GLY A 61 -5.00 7.26 -10.20
N ASP A 62 -4.03 8.15 -10.32
CA ASP A 62 -3.93 9.38 -9.50
C ASP A 62 -5.13 10.35 -9.67
N ALA A 63 -5.92 10.18 -10.74
CA ALA A 63 -7.12 10.99 -10.97
C ALA A 63 -8.36 10.46 -10.26
N ALA A 64 -8.37 9.22 -9.77
CA ALA A 64 -9.52 8.55 -9.17
C ALA A 64 -9.40 8.41 -7.65
N ASP A 65 -10.51 8.61 -6.94
CA ASP A 65 -10.64 8.13 -5.55
C ASP A 65 -11.17 6.68 -5.57
N SER A 66 -10.28 5.74 -5.87
CA SER A 66 -10.55 4.30 -5.89
C SER A 66 -10.37 3.61 -4.52
N GLY A 67 -10.03 4.39 -3.49
CA GLY A 67 -9.88 3.90 -2.12
C GLY A 67 -8.51 3.29 -1.80
N VAL A 68 -7.54 3.37 -2.72
CA VAL A 68 -6.15 2.90 -2.50
C VAL A 68 -5.13 4.01 -2.73
N LEU A 69 -3.87 3.71 -2.40
CA LEU A 69 -2.77 4.64 -2.66
C LEU A 69 -2.55 4.81 -4.17
N PRO A 70 -2.25 6.04 -4.63
CA PRO A 70 -1.93 6.32 -6.03
C PRO A 70 -0.52 5.79 -6.36
N LEU A 71 -0.48 4.56 -6.86
CA LEU A 71 0.74 3.83 -7.20
C LEU A 71 0.72 3.42 -8.67
N THR A 72 1.88 3.46 -9.34
CA THR A 72 2.00 3.10 -10.75
C THR A 72 1.38 1.75 -11.13
N PRO A 73 1.63 0.63 -10.40
CA PRO A 73 1.02 -0.64 -10.74
C PRO A 73 -0.50 -0.66 -10.51
N VAL A 74 -1.00 0.12 -9.56
CA VAL A 74 -2.45 0.29 -9.34
C VAL A 74 -3.07 1.02 -10.53
N ALA A 75 -2.48 2.14 -10.97
CA ALA A 75 -2.97 2.91 -12.10
C ALA A 75 -3.02 2.06 -13.39
N SER A 76 -2.02 1.20 -13.63
CA SER A 76 -2.00 0.29 -14.77
C SER A 76 -3.13 -0.74 -14.71
N LEU A 77 -3.32 -1.39 -13.56
CA LEU A 77 -4.40 -2.36 -13.35
C LEU A 77 -5.78 -1.72 -13.49
N GLU A 78 -5.96 -0.56 -12.88
CA GLU A 78 -7.21 0.20 -12.97
C GLU A 78 -7.50 0.64 -14.41
N GLY A 79 -6.48 1.07 -15.17
CA GLY A 79 -6.61 1.41 -16.58
C GLY A 79 -7.14 0.24 -17.42
N GLU A 80 -6.60 -0.96 -17.23
CA GLU A 80 -7.09 -2.19 -17.89
C GLU A 80 -8.55 -2.51 -17.52
N ILE A 81 -8.91 -2.36 -16.24
CA ILE A 81 -10.27 -2.62 -15.75
C ILE A 81 -11.25 -1.58 -16.32
N ALA A 82 -10.88 -0.30 -16.33
CA ALA A 82 -11.73 0.76 -16.86
C ALA A 82 -11.99 0.56 -18.36
N VAL A 83 -10.96 0.23 -19.15
CA VAL A 83 -11.12 -0.09 -20.58
C VAL A 83 -12.02 -1.30 -20.79
N ALA A 84 -11.85 -2.37 -20.00
CA ALA A 84 -12.73 -3.54 -20.08
C ALA A 84 -14.19 -3.17 -19.79
N ASN A 85 -14.42 -2.31 -18.79
CA ASN A 85 -15.76 -1.85 -18.40
C ASN A 85 -16.37 -0.83 -19.38
N LEU A 86 -15.54 -0.07 -20.08
CA LEU A 86 -15.98 0.80 -21.16
C LEU A 86 -16.52 0.00 -22.36
N LEU A 87 -15.86 -1.11 -22.67
CA LEU A 87 -16.27 -2.01 -23.76
C LEU A 87 -17.46 -2.91 -23.38
N GLN A 88 -17.49 -3.38 -22.15
CA GLN A 88 -18.55 -4.22 -21.58
C GLN A 88 -18.87 -3.73 -20.15
N PRO A 89 -19.92 -2.94 -19.96
CA PRO A 89 -20.23 -2.32 -18.66
C PRO A 89 -20.31 -3.34 -17.53
N LYS A 90 -19.67 -3.01 -16.40
CA LYS A 90 -19.63 -3.83 -15.17
C LYS A 90 -19.02 -5.22 -15.33
N ASN A 91 -18.16 -5.41 -16.35
CA ASN A 91 -17.49 -6.67 -16.63
C ASN A 91 -16.43 -7.05 -15.58
N ARG A 92 -15.70 -6.04 -15.05
CA ARG A 92 -14.63 -6.26 -14.08
C ARG A 92 -14.77 -5.32 -12.88
N ARG A 93 -14.41 -5.82 -11.70
CA ARG A 93 -14.33 -5.02 -10.47
C ARG A 93 -12.90 -4.91 -10.01
N VAL A 94 -12.58 -3.78 -9.41
CA VAL A 94 -11.29 -3.60 -8.77
C VAL A 94 -11.28 -4.35 -7.44
N ALA A 95 -10.28 -5.21 -7.28
CA ALA A 95 -10.00 -5.86 -6.01
C ALA A 95 -8.64 -5.39 -5.49
N HIS A 96 -8.64 -4.37 -4.66
CA HIS A 96 -7.40 -3.81 -4.07
C HIS A 96 -6.88 -4.60 -2.86
N ARG A 97 -7.14 -5.90 -2.85
CA ARG A 97 -6.68 -6.75 -1.75
C ARG A 97 -5.17 -6.92 -1.81
N GLY A 98 -4.49 -6.47 -0.78
CA GLY A 98 -3.04 -6.65 -0.67
C GLY A 98 -2.23 -5.82 -1.67
N THR A 99 -2.59 -4.56 -1.87
CA THR A 99 -1.75 -3.62 -2.62
C THR A 99 -0.53 -3.25 -1.79
N PRO A 100 0.71 -3.57 -2.24
CA PRO A 100 1.92 -3.23 -1.52
C PRO A 100 2.34 -1.79 -1.74
N SER A 101 3.07 -1.27 -0.78
CA SER A 101 3.79 0.00 -0.91
C SER A 101 5.19 -0.11 -0.33
N VAL A 102 6.13 0.67 -0.87
CA VAL A 102 7.51 0.73 -0.38
C VAL A 102 7.92 2.19 -0.23
N ALA A 103 8.43 2.53 0.96
CA ALA A 103 9.18 3.75 1.16
C ALA A 103 10.68 3.42 1.06
N PHE A 104 11.35 4.02 0.05
CA PHE A 104 12.77 3.81 -0.21
C PHE A 104 13.64 4.65 0.73
N THR A 105 13.40 4.51 2.02
CA THR A 105 14.27 5.02 3.08
C THR A 105 15.51 4.13 3.22
N THR A 106 16.44 4.50 4.09
CA THR A 106 17.61 3.69 4.41
C THR A 106 17.56 3.33 5.90
N PRO A 107 17.19 2.09 6.23
CA PRO A 107 16.73 0.98 5.37
C PRO A 107 15.32 1.17 4.78
N ALA A 108 14.98 0.41 3.74
CA ALA A 108 13.66 0.45 3.09
C ALA A 108 12.55 -0.10 4.00
N LEU A 109 11.34 0.46 3.83
CA LEU A 109 10.14 0.02 4.54
C LEU A 109 9.09 -0.47 3.54
N GLY A 110 8.83 -1.77 3.52
CA GLY A 110 7.75 -2.39 2.78
C GLY A 110 6.49 -2.55 3.64
N ALA A 111 5.32 -2.30 3.08
CA ALA A 111 4.04 -2.46 3.75
C ALA A 111 2.98 -3.04 2.82
N VAL A 112 2.09 -3.88 3.35
CA VAL A 112 0.91 -4.41 2.65
C VAL A 112 -0.21 -4.73 3.63
N GLY A 113 -1.45 -4.57 3.18
CA GLY A 113 -2.64 -4.94 3.95
C GLY A 113 -2.97 -3.98 5.07
N LEU A 114 -3.51 -4.50 6.17
CA LEU A 114 -4.05 -3.68 7.26
C LEU A 114 -2.98 -3.20 8.23
N LEU A 115 -3.13 -1.95 8.67
CA LEU A 115 -2.47 -1.47 9.88
C LEU A 115 -3.12 -2.10 11.12
N GLN A 116 -2.36 -2.23 12.19
CA GLN A 116 -2.87 -2.77 13.46
C GLN A 116 -4.03 -1.95 14.05
N SER A 117 -3.98 -0.62 13.93
CA SER A 117 -5.08 0.27 14.32
C SER A 117 -6.35 -0.04 13.54
N THR A 118 -6.23 -0.11 12.21
CA THR A 118 -7.36 -0.42 11.31
C THR A 118 -7.95 -1.81 11.57
N ALA A 119 -7.12 -2.81 11.85
CA ALA A 119 -7.61 -4.14 12.21
C ALA A 119 -8.41 -4.13 13.52
N ARG A 120 -7.95 -3.35 14.51
CA ARG A 120 -8.68 -3.15 15.79
C ARG A 120 -9.99 -2.40 15.59
N GLU A 121 -10.00 -1.31 14.84
CA GLU A 121 -11.19 -0.51 14.50
C GLU A 121 -12.27 -1.35 13.80
N ARG A 122 -11.84 -2.32 12.98
CA ARG A 122 -12.73 -3.28 12.31
C ARG A 122 -13.17 -4.44 13.20
N GLY A 123 -12.73 -4.50 14.45
CA GLY A 123 -13.10 -5.57 15.39
C GLY A 123 -12.57 -6.95 15.00
N LEU A 124 -11.48 -7.02 14.22
CA LEU A 124 -10.90 -8.30 13.79
C LEU A 124 -10.15 -8.96 14.95
N ALA A 125 -10.32 -10.28 15.10
CA ALA A 125 -9.51 -11.10 16.01
C ALA A 125 -8.21 -11.49 15.31
N PHE A 126 -7.07 -11.00 15.80
CA PHE A 126 -5.77 -11.25 15.20
C PHE A 126 -4.66 -11.33 16.24
N ARG A 127 -3.62 -12.09 15.92
CA ARG A 127 -2.34 -12.05 16.62
C ARG A 127 -1.33 -11.22 15.85
N THR A 128 -0.40 -10.62 16.58
CA THR A 128 0.68 -9.82 16.00
C THR A 128 2.01 -10.56 16.23
N MET A 129 2.72 -10.83 15.14
CA MET A 129 4.12 -11.24 15.15
C MET A 129 4.98 -10.01 14.89
N SER A 130 5.92 -9.71 15.77
CA SER A 130 6.82 -8.56 15.57
C SER A 130 8.16 -8.79 16.27
N GLY A 131 9.22 -8.25 15.71
CA GLY A 131 10.54 -8.38 16.28
C GLY A 131 11.59 -7.51 15.62
N ASP A 132 12.70 -7.35 16.34
CA ASP A 132 13.93 -6.75 15.83
C ASP A 132 14.75 -7.82 15.10
N THR A 133 15.13 -7.53 13.85
CA THR A 133 15.95 -8.40 13.01
C THR A 133 17.35 -7.87 12.78
N SER A 134 17.77 -6.83 13.50
CA SER A 134 19.09 -6.21 13.37
C SER A 134 20.24 -7.19 13.66
N GLY A 135 20.00 -8.17 14.51
CA GLY A 135 20.95 -9.25 14.83
C GLY A 135 20.96 -10.42 13.82
N TRP A 136 20.06 -10.47 12.84
CA TRP A 136 19.94 -11.58 11.91
C TRP A 136 21.00 -11.53 10.80
N CYS A 137 21.28 -12.68 10.17
CA CYS A 137 22.31 -12.79 9.14
C CYS A 137 22.11 -11.81 7.98
N SER A 138 20.85 -11.65 7.51
CA SER A 138 20.46 -10.73 6.44
C SER A 138 20.85 -9.28 6.74
N SER A 139 20.56 -8.80 7.95
CA SER A 139 20.84 -7.43 8.39
C SER A 139 22.31 -7.22 8.73
N ARG A 140 22.92 -8.15 9.48
CA ARG A 140 24.32 -8.04 9.89
C ARG A 140 25.29 -8.02 8.72
N ARG A 141 25.03 -8.82 7.67
CA ARG A 141 25.85 -8.87 6.46
C ARG A 141 25.95 -7.53 5.75
N LEU A 142 24.91 -6.72 5.84
CA LEU A 142 24.83 -5.41 5.19
C LEU A 142 25.00 -4.24 6.17
N ALA A 143 25.30 -4.53 7.44
CA ALA A 143 25.36 -3.55 8.53
C ALA A 143 24.09 -2.67 8.58
N ALA A 144 22.94 -3.24 8.23
CA ALA A 144 21.67 -2.53 8.17
C ALA A 144 20.99 -2.53 9.54
N THR A 145 20.97 -1.36 10.17
CA THR A 145 20.27 -1.11 11.44
C THR A 145 19.61 0.28 11.40
N PRO A 146 18.37 0.41 11.92
CA PRO A 146 17.53 -0.65 12.50
C PRO A 146 16.90 -1.55 11.43
N SER A 147 16.50 -2.76 11.81
CA SER A 147 15.66 -3.63 10.97
C SER A 147 14.66 -4.40 11.84
N GLY A 148 13.50 -4.73 11.27
CA GLY A 148 12.44 -5.40 12.02
C GLY A 148 11.20 -5.68 11.19
N TYR A 149 10.23 -6.34 11.81
CA TYR A 149 8.98 -6.69 11.15
C TYR A 149 7.78 -6.57 12.08
N LYS A 150 6.60 -6.45 11.48
CA LYS A 150 5.31 -6.62 12.13
C LYS A 150 4.34 -7.28 11.15
N ILE A 151 3.83 -8.46 11.49
CA ILE A 151 2.84 -9.20 10.71
C ILE A 151 1.57 -9.35 11.54
N LEU A 152 0.42 -9.11 10.93
CA LEU A 152 -0.90 -9.31 11.50
C LEU A 152 -1.50 -10.58 10.92
N ILE A 153 -1.90 -11.53 11.76
CA ILE A 153 -2.42 -12.82 11.34
C ILE A 153 -3.80 -13.03 11.98
N GLU A 154 -4.82 -13.29 11.16
CA GLU A 154 -6.17 -13.57 11.64
C GLU A 154 -6.20 -14.87 12.43
N GLU A 155 -6.77 -14.85 13.64
CA GLU A 155 -6.75 -16.02 14.54
C GLU A 155 -7.54 -17.20 14.01
N LYS A 156 -8.70 -16.94 13.39
CA LYS A 156 -9.60 -17.97 12.92
C LYS A 156 -9.11 -18.71 11.67
N THR A 157 -8.50 -18.01 10.73
CA THR A 157 -8.16 -18.53 9.41
C THR A 157 -6.68 -18.73 9.20
N ASP A 158 -5.85 -18.22 10.11
CA ASP A 158 -4.38 -18.14 10.00
C ASP A 158 -3.91 -17.32 8.77
N ARG A 159 -4.76 -16.48 8.18
CA ARG A 159 -4.41 -15.64 7.03
C ARG A 159 -3.66 -14.40 7.45
N VAL A 160 -2.72 -13.97 6.63
CA VAL A 160 -2.05 -12.70 6.82
C VAL A 160 -3.00 -11.56 6.48
N LEU A 161 -3.27 -10.67 7.45
CA LEU A 161 -4.08 -9.47 7.31
C LEU A 161 -3.26 -8.26 6.88
N GLY A 162 -2.00 -8.20 7.30
CA GLY A 162 -1.08 -7.12 7.00
C GLY A 162 0.35 -7.46 7.36
N GLY A 163 1.29 -6.88 6.63
CA GLY A 163 2.72 -7.06 6.82
C GLY A 163 3.48 -5.76 6.66
N HIS A 164 4.44 -5.53 7.55
CA HIS A 164 5.31 -4.36 7.57
C HIS A 164 6.72 -4.84 7.85
N ILE A 165 7.66 -4.54 6.96
CA ILE A 165 9.05 -5.01 7.01
C ILE A 165 9.96 -3.81 6.82
N LEU A 166 10.84 -3.58 7.79
CA LEU A 166 11.90 -2.58 7.72
C LEU A 166 13.23 -3.31 7.65
N GLY A 167 14.03 -3.06 6.62
CA GLY A 167 15.34 -3.67 6.53
C GLY A 167 15.76 -4.07 5.13
N PRO A 168 16.86 -4.81 5.00
CA PRO A 168 17.39 -5.27 3.72
C PRO A 168 16.40 -6.16 2.97
N GLY A 169 16.12 -5.81 1.71
CA GLY A 169 15.22 -6.58 0.86
C GLY A 169 13.74 -6.44 1.24
N ALA A 170 13.36 -5.47 2.08
CA ALA A 170 11.97 -5.22 2.44
C ALA A 170 11.08 -5.01 1.21
N GLU A 171 11.63 -4.36 0.17
CA GLU A 171 10.99 -4.10 -1.13
C GLU A 171 10.64 -5.38 -1.90
N GLU A 172 11.41 -6.45 -1.72
CA GLU A 172 11.13 -7.75 -2.34
C GLU A 172 10.35 -8.68 -1.41
N LEU A 173 10.67 -8.68 -0.11
CA LEU A 173 9.98 -9.51 0.87
C LEU A 173 8.48 -9.20 0.94
N ILE A 174 8.12 -7.93 0.82
CA ILE A 174 6.72 -7.53 0.89
C ILE A 174 5.89 -8.13 -0.25
N ASN A 175 6.49 -8.38 -1.42
CA ASN A 175 5.82 -9.01 -2.55
C ASN A 175 5.46 -10.48 -2.27
N ILE A 176 6.26 -11.19 -1.47
CA ILE A 176 5.93 -12.57 -1.05
C ILE A 176 4.72 -12.56 -0.10
N ILE A 177 4.66 -11.59 0.81
CA ILE A 177 3.49 -11.39 1.68
C ILE A 177 2.24 -11.05 0.85
N VAL A 178 2.38 -10.23 -0.20
CA VAL A 178 1.29 -9.93 -1.16
C VAL A 178 0.75 -11.21 -1.78
N LEU A 179 1.62 -12.09 -2.29
CA LEU A 179 1.20 -13.38 -2.86
C LEU A 179 0.42 -14.21 -1.83
N GLY A 180 0.89 -14.24 -0.58
CA GLY A 180 0.18 -14.90 0.51
C GLY A 180 -1.24 -14.36 0.71
N ILE A 181 -1.38 -13.03 0.72
CA ILE A 181 -2.68 -12.35 0.89
C ILE A 181 -3.60 -12.58 -0.32
N GLN A 182 -3.08 -12.43 -1.54
CA GLN A 182 -3.88 -12.53 -2.77
C GLN A 182 -4.32 -13.96 -3.07
N LEU A 183 -3.48 -14.94 -2.76
CA LEU A 183 -3.77 -16.37 -2.97
C LEU A 183 -4.43 -17.04 -1.76
N ASP A 184 -4.81 -16.28 -0.74
CA ASP A 184 -5.45 -16.79 0.48
C ASP A 184 -4.63 -17.85 1.22
N LEU A 185 -3.30 -17.77 1.16
CA LEU A 185 -2.42 -18.68 1.87
C LEU A 185 -2.42 -18.38 3.38
N SER A 186 -2.40 -19.42 4.20
CA SER A 186 -2.20 -19.24 5.64
C SER A 186 -0.75 -18.89 5.95
N ALA A 187 -0.51 -18.22 7.08
CA ALA A 187 0.83 -17.94 7.57
C ALA A 187 1.63 -19.25 7.79
N SER A 188 0.97 -20.31 8.26
CA SER A 188 1.56 -21.63 8.41
C SER A 188 2.05 -22.20 7.07
N LYS A 189 1.26 -22.10 6.00
CA LYS A 189 1.68 -22.55 4.66
C LYS A 189 2.85 -21.75 4.11
N LEU A 190 2.85 -20.43 4.30
CA LEU A 190 3.98 -19.61 3.89
C LEU A 190 5.25 -19.95 4.65
N ARG A 191 5.13 -20.31 5.94
CA ARG A 191 6.27 -20.73 6.78
C ARG A 191 6.88 -22.06 6.34
N GLU A 192 6.08 -22.97 5.79
CA GLU A 192 6.53 -24.27 5.30
C GLU A 192 7.32 -24.17 3.97
N VAL A 193 7.26 -23.02 3.29
CA VAL A 193 8.02 -22.84 2.04
C VAL A 193 9.51 -22.83 2.33
N VAL A 194 10.27 -23.66 1.61
CA VAL A 194 11.73 -23.66 1.69
C VAL A 194 12.28 -22.57 0.78
N PHE A 195 12.78 -21.51 1.40
CA PHE A 195 13.45 -20.42 0.69
C PHE A 195 14.95 -20.66 0.58
N ALA A 196 15.56 -20.09 -0.46
CA ALA A 196 17.02 -20.17 -0.64
C ALA A 196 17.73 -19.47 0.54
N TYR A 197 18.77 -20.11 1.07
CA TYR A 197 19.58 -19.58 2.17
C TYR A 197 21.04 -19.36 1.70
N PRO A 198 21.72 -18.28 2.10
CA PRO A 198 21.21 -17.15 2.91
C PRO A 198 20.64 -16.02 2.04
N THR A 199 19.33 -15.79 2.15
CA THR A 199 18.64 -14.68 1.48
C THR A 199 17.70 -13.98 2.47
N ALA A 200 17.27 -12.75 2.17
CA ALA A 200 16.26 -12.09 2.98
C ALA A 200 14.94 -12.89 3.03
N ALA A 201 14.58 -13.58 1.94
CA ALA A 201 13.38 -14.42 1.88
C ALA A 201 13.44 -15.60 2.88
N SER A 202 14.63 -16.12 3.22
CA SER A 202 14.75 -17.20 4.21
C SER A 202 14.31 -16.77 5.61
N ASP A 203 14.28 -15.48 5.89
CA ASP A 203 13.83 -14.95 7.18
C ASP A 203 12.30 -15.08 7.36
N LEU A 204 11.53 -15.22 6.24
CA LEU A 204 10.07 -15.34 6.28
C LEU A 204 9.58 -16.52 7.13
N SER A 205 10.29 -17.62 7.13
CA SER A 205 9.95 -18.77 7.99
C SER A 205 10.00 -18.46 9.48
N SER A 206 10.72 -17.40 9.88
CA SER A 206 10.87 -16.98 11.27
C SER A 206 9.97 -15.79 11.65
N ILE A 207 9.45 -15.05 10.67
CA ILE A 207 8.60 -13.87 10.92
C ILE A 207 7.10 -14.15 10.74
N LEU A 208 6.72 -15.28 10.16
CA LEU A 208 5.37 -15.80 10.00
C LEU A 208 5.11 -16.91 11.03
#